data_096dcd593351962ff2210b36d85eb5d7
#
_entry.id   096dcd593351962ff2210b36d85eb5d7
#
_cell.length_a   1.000
_cell.length_b   1.000
_cell.length_c   1.000
_cell.angle_alpha   90.00
_cell.angle_beta   90.00
_cell.angle_gamma   90.00
#
_symmetry.space_group_name_H-M   'P 1'
#
loop_
_entity.id
_entity.type
_entity.pdbx_description
1 polymer ?
#
loop_
_entity_poly.entity_id
_entity_poly.type
_entity_poly.pdbx_seq_one_letter_code
_entity_poly.pdbx_strand_id
1 'polypeptide(L)'
;IVGMVILGGIKRIGNVTGYLVPIMATIYVFAALFIILSNYEKVGQSFGTIFKMAFNPPAEIAGISAGAFIAFLNTMMMGVKRGLFSSEAGQGSAAIAHSTAKTKYSVREGVVALLEPYIDTIIICTLTGLVIMVTDSWHYTQFYGQRIDTAITEDMWMNSSVLTSHAFGQGILFGDKIVTLAVVLFAISTAISWSFYGDRATEYLFGTKAIPFYRYCYVFMVFVGSVLMLEPVWIFGDAALGFMTFPNLIAIILLSTKLKSLSNNYFEKY
;
A
#
# COMPACT_ATOMS: atom_id res chain seq x y z
N ILE A 1 18.96 9.93 -5.79
CA ILE A 1 18.92 8.47 -5.95
C ILE A 1 17.82 8.11 -6.97
N VAL A 2 16.55 8.47 -6.74
CA VAL A 2 15.42 8.13 -7.62
C VAL A 2 15.70 8.51 -9.08
N GLY A 3 16.09 9.76 -9.35
CA GLY A 3 16.41 10.23 -10.69
C GLY A 3 17.55 9.44 -11.37
N MET A 4 18.60 9.10 -10.64
CA MET A 4 19.72 8.32 -11.18
C MET A 4 19.30 6.90 -11.61
N VAL A 5 18.32 6.32 -10.93
CA VAL A 5 17.80 4.99 -11.28
C VAL A 5 16.86 5.08 -12.47
N ILE A 6 15.91 6.02 -12.45
CA ILE A 6 14.89 6.18 -13.49
C ILE A 6 15.50 6.51 -14.86
N LEU A 7 16.47 7.44 -14.89
CA LEU A 7 17.16 7.82 -16.12
C LEU A 7 18.00 6.66 -16.71
N GLY A 8 18.38 5.67 -15.86
CA GLY A 8 19.06 4.45 -16.29
C GLY A 8 18.17 3.40 -16.97
N GLY A 9 16.86 3.60 -16.99
CA GLY A 9 15.89 2.77 -17.69
C GLY A 9 15.48 1.48 -16.97
N ILE A 10 14.59 0.71 -17.59
CA ILE A 10 13.88 -0.43 -16.99
C ILE A 10 14.79 -1.50 -16.36
N LYS A 11 15.91 -1.82 -16.98
CA LYS A 11 16.85 -2.83 -16.44
C LYS A 11 17.41 -2.41 -15.08
N ARG A 12 17.71 -1.12 -14.94
CA ARG A 12 18.24 -0.56 -13.70
C ARG A 12 17.16 -0.46 -12.64
N ILE A 13 15.96 -0.09 -13.02
CA ILE A 13 14.76 -0.10 -12.16
C ILE A 13 14.56 -1.49 -11.57
N GLY A 14 14.42 -2.51 -12.42
CA GLY A 14 14.17 -3.89 -11.96
C GLY A 14 15.29 -4.45 -11.08
N ASN A 15 16.55 -4.15 -11.37
CA ASN A 15 17.67 -4.62 -10.55
C ASN A 15 17.66 -3.97 -9.16
N VAL A 16 17.43 -2.66 -9.07
CA VAL A 16 17.42 -1.95 -7.78
C VAL A 16 16.25 -2.40 -6.92
N THR A 17 15.04 -2.41 -7.47
CA THR A 17 13.83 -2.79 -6.71
C THR A 17 13.83 -4.28 -6.35
N GLY A 18 14.34 -5.15 -7.23
CA GLY A 18 14.40 -6.59 -7.03
C GLY A 18 15.28 -7.04 -5.86
N TYR A 19 16.27 -6.25 -5.45
CA TYR A 19 17.04 -6.50 -4.24
C TYR A 19 16.55 -5.73 -3.02
N LEU A 20 16.14 -4.48 -3.22
CA LEU A 20 15.79 -3.58 -2.13
C LEU A 20 14.50 -4.00 -1.43
N VAL A 21 13.47 -4.38 -2.20
CA VAL A 21 12.17 -4.74 -1.64
C VAL A 21 12.21 -6.03 -0.81
N PRO A 22 12.80 -7.15 -1.27
CA PRO A 22 12.88 -8.36 -0.45
C PRO A 22 13.69 -8.17 0.84
N ILE A 23 14.79 -7.43 0.81
CA ILE A 23 15.61 -7.17 2.00
C ILE A 23 14.80 -6.38 3.03
N MET A 24 14.16 -5.30 2.59
CA MET A 24 13.31 -4.45 3.44
C MET A 24 12.16 -5.25 4.05
N ALA A 25 11.41 -5.99 3.21
CA ALA A 25 10.28 -6.81 3.66
C ALA A 25 10.72 -7.87 4.68
N THR A 26 11.85 -8.51 4.43
CA THR A 26 12.41 -9.52 5.34
C THR A 26 12.72 -8.92 6.72
N ILE A 27 13.43 -7.81 6.77
CA ILE A 27 13.77 -7.14 8.04
C ILE A 27 12.48 -6.74 8.79
N TYR A 28 11.52 -6.16 8.07
CA TYR A 28 10.24 -5.73 8.65
C TYR A 28 9.44 -6.90 9.22
N VAL A 29 9.29 -7.99 8.46
CA VAL A 29 8.55 -9.18 8.88
C VAL A 29 9.17 -9.84 10.09
N PHE A 30 10.51 -10.01 10.11
CA PHE A 30 11.18 -10.59 11.26
C PHE A 30 11.05 -9.72 12.52
N ALA A 31 11.16 -8.40 12.39
CA ALA A 31 10.95 -7.48 13.50
C ALA A 31 9.50 -7.56 14.03
N ALA A 32 8.51 -7.57 13.13
CA ALA A 32 7.11 -7.70 13.51
C ALA A 32 6.82 -9.04 14.21
N LEU A 33 7.30 -10.15 13.64
CA LEU A 33 7.14 -11.48 14.23
C LEU A 33 7.80 -11.57 15.62
N PHE A 34 8.99 -11.00 15.77
CA PHE A 34 9.65 -10.97 17.07
C PHE A 34 8.80 -10.25 18.12
N ILE A 35 8.25 -9.07 17.79
CA ILE A 35 7.37 -8.32 18.71
C ILE A 35 6.12 -9.12 19.07
N ILE A 36 5.46 -9.71 18.08
CA ILE A 36 4.23 -10.49 18.26
C ILE A 36 4.50 -11.72 19.14
N LEU A 37 5.59 -12.46 18.86
CA LEU A 37 5.96 -13.63 19.64
C LEU A 37 6.37 -13.28 21.06
N SER A 38 7.03 -12.15 21.27
CA SER A 38 7.37 -11.65 22.61
C SER A 38 6.14 -11.23 23.43
N ASN A 39 5.00 -10.97 22.76
CA ASN A 39 3.74 -10.58 23.38
C ASN A 39 2.60 -11.57 23.06
N TYR A 40 2.93 -12.86 22.88
CA TYR A 40 1.99 -13.88 22.42
C TYR A 40 0.70 -13.97 23.24
N GLU A 41 0.77 -13.69 24.55
CA GLU A 41 -0.38 -13.70 25.47
C GLU A 41 -1.46 -12.66 25.08
N LYS A 42 -1.03 -11.52 24.50
CA LYS A 42 -1.93 -10.45 24.08
C LYS A 42 -2.55 -10.69 22.69
N VAL A 43 -2.02 -11.61 21.90
CA VAL A 43 -2.43 -11.82 20.51
C VAL A 43 -3.92 -12.18 20.40
N GLY A 44 -4.40 -13.12 21.22
CA GLY A 44 -5.81 -13.53 21.21
C GLY A 44 -6.75 -12.37 21.57
N GLN A 45 -6.41 -11.58 22.59
CA GLN A 45 -7.16 -10.40 22.98
C GLN A 45 -7.15 -9.33 21.88
N SER A 46 -6.01 -9.11 21.23
CA SER A 46 -5.85 -8.16 20.13
C SER A 46 -6.77 -8.48 18.96
N PHE A 47 -6.83 -9.75 18.52
CA PHE A 47 -7.79 -10.16 17.51
C PHE A 47 -9.23 -9.92 17.95
N GLY A 48 -9.60 -10.30 19.17
CA GLY A 48 -10.93 -10.05 19.71
C GLY A 48 -11.30 -8.57 19.69
N THR A 49 -10.36 -7.69 20.06
CA THR A 49 -10.56 -6.24 20.05
C THR A 49 -10.72 -5.70 18.61
N ILE A 50 -9.89 -6.15 17.66
CA ILE A 50 -9.99 -5.76 16.25
C ILE A 50 -11.38 -6.10 15.71
N PHE A 51 -11.84 -7.34 15.88
CA PHE A 51 -13.16 -7.76 15.39
C PHE A 51 -14.29 -7.00 16.09
N LYS A 52 -14.21 -6.83 17.43
CA LYS A 52 -15.22 -6.09 18.18
C LYS A 52 -15.32 -4.64 17.70
N MET A 53 -14.18 -3.97 17.51
CA MET A 53 -14.17 -2.58 17.04
C MET A 53 -14.54 -2.41 15.58
N ALA A 54 -14.25 -3.40 14.72
CA ALA A 54 -14.65 -3.35 13.32
C ALA A 54 -16.18 -3.30 13.17
N PHE A 55 -16.92 -4.03 13.99
CA PHE A 55 -18.38 -4.09 13.94
C PHE A 55 -19.09 -3.17 14.93
N ASN A 56 -18.40 -2.75 15.99
CA ASN A 56 -18.88 -1.78 16.97
C ASN A 56 -17.81 -0.70 17.22
N PRO A 57 -17.51 0.15 16.22
CA PRO A 57 -16.55 1.22 16.42
C PRO A 57 -17.06 2.21 17.46
N PRO A 58 -16.19 2.73 18.36
CA PRO A 58 -16.57 3.76 19.32
C PRO A 58 -17.16 4.97 18.61
N ALA A 59 -18.21 5.56 19.16
CA ALA A 59 -18.88 6.74 18.58
C ALA A 59 -17.92 7.94 18.42
N GLU A 60 -16.87 7.99 19.23
CA GLU A 60 -15.79 8.99 19.16
C GLU A 60 -15.03 8.98 17.83
N ILE A 61 -14.98 7.84 17.12
CA ILE A 61 -14.32 7.72 15.79
C ILE A 61 -15.14 8.43 14.70
N ALA A 62 -16.45 8.55 14.89
CA ALA A 62 -17.36 9.12 13.88
C ALA A 62 -17.66 10.61 14.07
N GLY A 63 -17.14 11.21 15.15
CA GLY A 63 -17.60 12.52 15.63
C GLY A 63 -18.89 12.42 16.46
N ILE A 64 -19.06 13.35 17.38
CA ILE A 64 -20.07 13.33 18.44
C ILE A 64 -21.52 13.31 17.93
N SER A 65 -21.76 13.64 16.66
CA SER A 65 -23.11 13.72 16.06
C SER A 65 -23.45 12.57 15.11
N ALA A 66 -22.50 11.70 14.78
CA ALA A 66 -22.75 10.61 13.83
C ALA A 66 -22.94 9.31 14.60
N GLY A 67 -24.10 8.68 14.45
CA GLY A 67 -24.40 7.41 15.10
C GLY A 67 -23.41 6.28 14.76
N ALA A 68 -23.43 5.19 15.54
CA ALA A 68 -22.56 4.01 15.38
C ALA A 68 -22.50 3.46 13.94
N PHE A 69 -23.57 3.61 13.15
CA PHE A 69 -23.62 3.19 11.75
C PHE A 69 -22.69 4.02 10.85
N ILE A 70 -22.62 5.34 11.05
CA ILE A 70 -21.71 6.19 10.25
C ILE A 70 -20.26 5.90 10.65
N ALA A 71 -19.98 5.65 11.94
CA ALA A 71 -18.67 5.21 12.39
C ALA A 71 -18.23 3.89 11.72
N PHE A 72 -19.13 2.92 11.67
CA PHE A 72 -18.91 1.65 10.98
C PHE A 72 -18.60 1.86 9.48
N LEU A 73 -19.41 2.66 8.79
CA LEU A 73 -19.20 2.95 7.37
C LEU A 73 -17.87 3.65 7.12
N ASN A 74 -17.49 4.64 7.92
CA ASN A 74 -16.24 5.35 7.80
C ASN A 74 -15.04 4.41 8.03
N THR A 75 -15.09 3.58 9.06
CA THR A 75 -14.04 2.58 9.33
C THR A 75 -13.90 1.60 8.17
N MET A 76 -15.01 1.09 7.66
CA MET A 76 -15.04 0.19 6.52
C MET A 76 -14.47 0.85 5.26
N MET A 77 -14.91 2.08 4.95
CA MET A 77 -14.43 2.83 3.79
C MET A 77 -12.93 3.11 3.86
N MET A 78 -12.42 3.48 5.03
CA MET A 78 -10.98 3.70 5.22
C MET A 78 -10.19 2.41 5.06
N GLY A 79 -10.66 1.30 5.60
CA GLY A 79 -10.02 0.00 5.44
C GLY A 79 -9.95 -0.43 3.97
N VAL A 80 -11.09 -0.35 3.25
CA VAL A 80 -11.15 -0.67 1.81
C VAL A 80 -10.24 0.25 0.99
N LYS A 81 -10.31 1.56 1.22
CA LYS A 81 -9.50 2.55 0.51
C LYS A 81 -8.01 2.28 0.69
N ARG A 82 -7.56 2.03 1.91
CA ARG A 82 -6.13 1.77 2.19
C ARG A 82 -5.68 0.40 1.71
N GLY A 83 -6.51 -0.63 1.80
CA GLY A 83 -6.22 -1.94 1.24
C GLY A 83 -6.08 -1.92 -0.27
N LEU A 84 -6.98 -1.25 -0.99
CA LEU A 84 -6.89 -1.07 -2.44
C LEU A 84 -5.68 -0.23 -2.85
N PHE A 85 -5.34 0.79 -2.07
CA PHE A 85 -4.14 1.61 -2.31
C PHE A 85 -2.86 0.78 -2.19
N SER A 86 -2.76 -0.07 -1.17
CA SER A 86 -1.57 -0.88 -0.89
C SER A 86 -1.39 -2.00 -1.92
N SER A 87 -2.43 -2.75 -2.20
CA SER A 87 -2.39 -3.92 -3.09
C SER A 87 -2.51 -3.58 -4.59
N GLU A 88 -2.78 -2.31 -4.94
CA GLU A 88 -3.07 -1.87 -6.31
C GLU A 88 -4.17 -2.68 -7.03
N ALA A 89 -4.96 -3.47 -6.29
CA ALA A 89 -5.95 -4.37 -6.84
C ALA A 89 -7.06 -3.61 -7.58
N GLY A 90 -7.27 -3.97 -8.85
CA GLY A 90 -8.30 -3.34 -9.69
C GLY A 90 -7.93 -1.96 -10.24
N GLN A 91 -6.74 -1.43 -9.96
CA GLN A 91 -6.31 -0.10 -10.43
C GLN A 91 -5.70 -0.12 -11.84
N GLY A 92 -5.29 -1.29 -12.34
CA GLY A 92 -4.66 -1.45 -13.65
C GLY A 92 -3.14 -1.32 -13.66
N SER A 93 -2.53 -0.75 -12.64
CA SER A 93 -1.08 -0.63 -12.49
C SER A 93 -0.40 -1.99 -12.38
N ALA A 94 -0.93 -2.90 -11.56
CA ALA A 94 -0.44 -4.26 -11.45
C ALA A 94 -0.40 -4.99 -12.80
N ALA A 95 -1.41 -4.81 -13.65
CA ALA A 95 -1.44 -5.40 -14.99
C ALA A 95 -0.28 -4.90 -15.87
N ILE A 96 0.15 -3.65 -15.73
CA ILE A 96 1.31 -3.09 -16.44
C ILE A 96 2.61 -3.78 -15.99
N ALA A 97 2.78 -4.00 -14.68
CA ALA A 97 3.94 -4.71 -14.15
C ALA A 97 3.99 -6.15 -14.64
N HIS A 98 2.91 -6.91 -14.47
CA HIS A 98 2.81 -8.31 -14.83
C HIS A 98 2.89 -8.56 -16.35
N SER A 99 2.53 -7.55 -17.19
CA SER A 99 2.68 -7.65 -18.65
C SER A 99 4.12 -7.84 -19.11
N THR A 100 5.11 -7.53 -18.27
CA THR A 100 6.53 -7.70 -18.59
C THR A 100 7.06 -9.11 -18.33
N ALA A 101 6.27 -9.98 -17.72
CA ALA A 101 6.66 -11.33 -17.38
C ALA A 101 6.91 -12.18 -18.63
N LYS A 102 8.03 -12.91 -18.64
CA LYS A 102 8.39 -13.82 -19.71
C LYS A 102 7.75 -15.20 -19.45
N THR A 103 6.49 -15.34 -19.78
CA THR A 103 5.75 -16.60 -19.61
C THR A 103 5.16 -17.09 -20.93
N LYS A 104 5.04 -18.40 -21.08
CA LYS A 104 4.38 -19.03 -22.23
C LYS A 104 2.84 -18.94 -22.14
N TYR A 105 2.31 -18.90 -20.92
CA TYR A 105 0.89 -18.89 -20.64
C TYR A 105 0.55 -17.72 -19.71
N SER A 106 -0.31 -16.82 -20.16
CA SER A 106 -0.74 -15.65 -19.37
C SER A 106 -1.42 -16.04 -18.04
N VAL A 107 -2.08 -17.22 -18.01
CA VAL A 107 -2.72 -17.73 -16.80
C VAL A 107 -1.72 -17.96 -15.66
N ARG A 108 -0.50 -18.41 -15.96
CA ARG A 108 0.55 -18.58 -14.94
C ARG A 108 0.88 -17.28 -14.24
N GLU A 109 1.05 -16.22 -15.02
CA GLU A 109 1.32 -14.90 -14.46
C GLU A 109 0.12 -14.37 -13.67
N GLY A 110 -1.09 -14.62 -14.16
CA GLY A 110 -2.30 -14.29 -13.41
C GLY A 110 -2.39 -14.98 -12.04
N VAL A 111 -1.97 -16.25 -11.95
CA VAL A 111 -1.90 -16.97 -10.65
C VAL A 111 -0.83 -16.39 -9.74
N VAL A 112 0.32 -15.99 -10.28
CA VAL A 112 1.38 -15.31 -9.50
C VAL A 112 0.87 -13.96 -8.98
N ALA A 113 0.18 -13.18 -9.82
CA ALA A 113 -0.40 -11.90 -9.43
C ALA A 113 -1.42 -11.98 -8.28
N LEU A 114 -2.10 -13.12 -8.11
CA LEU A 114 -2.99 -13.34 -6.98
C LEU A 114 -2.27 -13.36 -5.63
N LEU A 115 -0.97 -13.66 -5.60
CA LEU A 115 -0.19 -13.68 -4.36
C LEU A 115 0.09 -12.26 -3.82
N GLU A 116 0.11 -11.26 -4.70
CA GLU A 116 0.44 -9.88 -4.32
C GLU A 116 -0.53 -9.32 -3.26
N PRO A 117 -1.85 -9.22 -3.49
CA PRO A 117 -2.76 -8.72 -2.48
C PRO A 117 -2.85 -9.64 -1.25
N TYR A 118 -2.60 -10.95 -1.41
CA TYR A 118 -2.57 -11.88 -0.29
C TYR A 118 -1.40 -11.60 0.65
N ILE A 119 -0.19 -11.47 0.11
CA ILE A 119 1.02 -11.20 0.90
C ILE A 119 0.93 -9.81 1.52
N ASP A 120 0.59 -8.80 0.73
CA ASP A 120 0.54 -7.42 1.20
C ASP A 120 -0.56 -7.22 2.24
N THR A 121 -1.80 -7.52 1.89
CA THR A 121 -2.94 -7.17 2.73
C THR A 121 -3.16 -8.17 3.86
N ILE A 122 -3.11 -9.49 3.59
CA ILE A 122 -3.40 -10.47 4.63
C ILE A 122 -2.19 -10.69 5.54
N ILE A 123 -0.96 -10.74 5.00
CA ILE A 123 0.21 -11.02 5.83
C ILE A 123 0.77 -9.72 6.41
N ILE A 124 1.25 -8.80 5.58
CA ILE A 124 1.99 -7.62 6.05
C ILE A 124 1.10 -6.66 6.85
N CYS A 125 -0.10 -6.35 6.36
CA CYS A 125 -1.02 -5.45 7.07
C CYS A 125 -1.50 -6.08 8.38
N THR A 126 -1.74 -7.40 8.43
CA THR A 126 -2.11 -8.09 9.68
C THR A 126 -0.97 -8.06 10.69
N LEU A 127 0.27 -8.32 10.28
CA LEU A 127 1.44 -8.20 11.15
C LEU A 127 1.56 -6.78 11.72
N THR A 128 1.44 -5.76 10.88
CA THR A 128 1.49 -4.35 11.30
C THR A 128 0.38 -4.03 12.32
N GLY A 129 -0.85 -4.42 12.01
CA GLY A 129 -2.00 -4.22 12.89
C GLY A 129 -1.82 -4.91 14.23
N LEU A 130 -1.33 -6.15 14.24
CA LEU A 130 -1.06 -6.89 15.46
C LEU A 130 0.05 -6.24 16.29
N VAL A 131 1.14 -5.77 15.67
CA VAL A 131 2.21 -5.05 16.41
C VAL A 131 1.62 -3.83 17.12
N ILE A 132 0.81 -3.02 16.44
CA ILE A 132 0.17 -1.84 17.03
C ILE A 132 -0.74 -2.24 18.21
N MET A 133 -1.46 -3.34 18.08
CA MET A 133 -2.39 -3.81 19.10
C MET A 133 -1.68 -4.43 20.33
N VAL A 134 -0.69 -5.32 20.12
CA VAL A 134 -0.01 -5.99 21.22
C VAL A 134 0.91 -5.06 22.02
N THR A 135 1.37 -3.97 21.40
CA THR A 135 2.14 -2.91 22.07
C THR A 135 1.25 -1.84 22.72
N ASP A 136 -0.07 -1.97 22.63
CA ASP A 136 -1.06 -0.98 23.10
C ASP A 136 -0.88 0.43 22.51
N SER A 137 -0.15 0.55 21.39
CA SER A 137 0.19 1.83 20.76
C SER A 137 -1.03 2.56 20.18
N TRP A 138 -2.10 1.84 19.90
CA TRP A 138 -3.35 2.42 19.42
C TRP A 138 -4.05 3.31 20.46
N HIS A 139 -3.71 3.18 21.76
CA HIS A 139 -4.15 4.05 22.85
C HIS A 139 -3.25 5.27 23.06
N TYR A 140 -2.19 5.43 22.27
CA TYR A 140 -1.20 6.46 22.54
C TYR A 140 -1.81 7.86 22.47
N THR A 141 -1.81 8.55 23.62
CA THR A 141 -2.54 9.79 23.83
C THR A 141 -2.07 10.98 22.98
N GLN A 142 -0.82 10.99 22.50
CA GLN A 142 -0.38 12.02 21.54
C GLN A 142 -1.14 11.99 20.22
N PHE A 143 -1.66 10.82 19.86
CA PHE A 143 -2.48 10.67 18.64
C PHE A 143 -3.97 10.85 18.93
N TYR A 144 -4.40 10.68 20.19
CA TYR A 144 -5.80 10.72 20.61
C TYR A 144 -6.12 11.88 21.58
N GLY A 145 -5.15 12.37 22.35
CA GLY A 145 -5.36 13.37 23.38
C GLY A 145 -5.75 14.76 22.84
N GLN A 146 -5.43 15.06 21.60
CA GLN A 146 -5.91 16.26 20.90
C GLN A 146 -7.30 16.09 20.30
N ARG A 147 -7.88 14.88 20.36
CA ARG A 147 -9.16 14.53 19.75
C ARG A 147 -10.38 14.87 20.58
N ILE A 148 -10.24 15.04 21.88
CA ILE A 148 -11.39 15.24 22.76
C ILE A 148 -11.93 16.68 22.67
N ASP A 149 -11.07 17.63 22.33
CA ASP A 149 -11.43 19.04 22.27
C ASP A 149 -11.42 19.69 20.88
N THR A 150 -10.91 19.02 19.86
CA THR A 150 -10.88 19.54 18.50
C THR A 150 -11.32 18.47 17.51
N ALA A 151 -12.14 18.87 16.53
CA ALA A 151 -12.50 18.03 15.39
C ALA A 151 -11.24 17.32 14.83
N ILE A 152 -11.36 16.03 14.49
CA ILE A 152 -10.29 15.25 13.90
C ILE A 152 -9.69 16.05 12.75
N THR A 153 -8.52 16.61 12.94
CA THR A 153 -7.80 17.26 11.85
C THR A 153 -7.26 16.19 10.94
N GLU A 154 -7.35 16.38 9.64
CA GLU A 154 -6.88 15.45 8.61
C GLU A 154 -5.40 15.09 8.79
N ASP A 155 -4.59 15.95 9.38
CA ASP A 155 -3.19 15.73 9.72
C ASP A 155 -2.92 14.49 10.58
N MET A 156 -3.86 14.07 11.41
CA MET A 156 -3.70 12.88 12.25
C MET A 156 -3.81 11.57 11.45
N TRP A 157 -4.55 11.56 10.37
CA TRP A 157 -4.69 10.41 9.47
C TRP A 157 -3.45 10.18 8.62
N MET A 158 -2.67 11.23 8.38
CA MET A 158 -1.48 11.19 7.54
C MET A 158 -0.24 10.68 8.26
N ASN A 159 -0.28 10.58 9.60
CA ASN A 159 0.85 10.14 10.40
C ASN A 159 0.84 8.64 10.75
N SER A 160 0.25 7.79 9.91
CA SER A 160 0.18 6.34 10.14
C SER A 160 1.56 5.68 10.28
N SER A 161 2.56 6.17 9.56
CA SER A 161 3.95 5.69 9.68
C SER A 161 4.56 6.03 11.04
N VAL A 162 4.16 7.13 11.65
CA VAL A 162 4.61 7.54 13.00
C VAL A 162 4.03 6.59 14.05
N LEU A 163 2.75 6.23 13.94
CA LEU A 163 2.13 5.25 14.84
C LEU A 163 2.82 3.88 14.74
N THR A 164 3.09 3.41 13.52
CA THR A 164 3.80 2.15 13.30
C THR A 164 5.22 2.21 13.87
N SER A 165 5.94 3.31 13.63
CA SER A 165 7.28 3.53 14.16
C SER A 165 7.30 3.50 15.69
N HIS A 166 6.33 4.18 16.31
CA HIS A 166 6.16 4.16 17.77
C HIS A 166 5.90 2.74 18.29
N ALA A 167 4.97 2.01 17.68
CA ALA A 167 4.64 0.65 18.07
C ALA A 167 5.85 -0.31 18.03
N PHE A 168 6.66 -0.23 16.98
CA PHE A 168 7.89 -1.01 16.88
C PHE A 168 8.93 -0.58 17.91
N GLY A 169 9.05 0.72 18.19
CA GLY A 169 9.95 1.24 19.22
C GLY A 169 9.58 0.81 20.63
N GLN A 170 8.28 0.56 20.90
CA GLN A 170 7.83 -0.03 22.18
C GLN A 170 8.12 -1.54 22.24
N GLY A 171 8.14 -2.23 21.11
CA GLY A 171 8.31 -3.68 21.05
C GLY A 171 9.75 -4.16 21.06
N ILE A 172 10.67 -3.45 20.41
CA ILE A 172 12.10 -3.81 20.33
C ILE A 172 13.01 -2.57 20.34
N LEU A 173 14.21 -2.76 20.85
CA LEU A 173 15.25 -1.73 20.83
C LEU A 173 15.55 -1.31 19.37
N PHE A 174 15.54 -0.01 19.09
CA PHE A 174 15.66 0.56 17.73
C PHE A 174 14.54 0.18 16.73
N GLY A 175 13.39 -0.31 17.19
CA GLY A 175 12.27 -0.65 16.33
C GLY A 175 11.76 0.54 15.50
N ASP A 176 11.75 1.73 16.10
CA ASP A 176 11.44 2.99 15.42
C ASP A 176 12.38 3.27 14.22
N LYS A 177 13.66 2.95 14.33
CA LYS A 177 14.66 3.11 13.26
C LYS A 177 14.48 2.09 12.15
N ILE A 178 14.09 0.85 12.50
CA ILE A 178 13.78 -0.19 11.51
C ILE A 178 12.60 0.27 10.65
N VAL A 179 11.52 0.76 11.26
CA VAL A 179 10.35 1.26 10.51
C VAL A 179 10.70 2.49 9.69
N THR A 180 11.44 3.43 10.25
CA THR A 180 11.89 4.63 9.52
C THR A 180 12.69 4.25 8.28
N LEU A 181 13.66 3.33 8.42
CA LEU A 181 14.44 2.85 7.29
C LEU A 181 13.56 2.13 6.26
N ALA A 182 12.65 1.27 6.71
CA ALA A 182 11.72 0.56 5.83
C ALA A 182 10.83 1.54 5.03
N VAL A 183 10.28 2.56 5.68
CA VAL A 183 9.46 3.59 5.02
C VAL A 183 10.26 4.36 3.96
N VAL A 184 11.49 4.76 4.26
CA VAL A 184 12.35 5.46 3.30
C VAL A 184 12.67 4.57 2.09
N LEU A 185 13.03 3.30 2.33
CA LEU A 185 13.33 2.35 1.26
C LEU A 185 12.09 2.03 0.43
N PHE A 186 10.93 1.88 1.07
CA PHE A 186 9.66 1.65 0.41
C PHE A 186 9.25 2.86 -0.46
N ALA A 187 9.34 4.08 0.06
CA ALA A 187 9.04 5.28 -0.71
C ALA A 187 9.94 5.42 -1.95
N ILE A 188 11.24 5.15 -1.82
CA ILE A 188 12.18 5.16 -2.93
C ILE A 188 11.84 4.08 -3.96
N SER A 189 11.59 2.84 -3.53
CA SER A 189 11.27 1.73 -4.42
C SER A 189 9.96 1.95 -5.16
N THR A 190 8.93 2.45 -4.47
CA THR A 190 7.63 2.78 -5.05
C THR A 190 7.75 3.89 -6.09
N ALA A 191 8.44 5.00 -5.77
CA ALA A 191 8.66 6.08 -6.72
C ALA A 191 9.41 5.60 -7.98
N ILE A 192 10.37 4.68 -7.83
CA ILE A 192 11.10 4.08 -8.96
C ILE A 192 10.17 3.17 -9.78
N SER A 193 9.39 2.30 -9.14
CA SER A 193 8.50 1.35 -9.83
C SER A 193 7.36 2.06 -10.57
N TRP A 194 6.74 3.05 -9.95
CA TRP A 194 5.66 3.83 -10.57
C TRP A 194 6.12 4.64 -11.78
N SER A 195 7.39 5.03 -11.86
CA SER A 195 7.93 5.67 -13.06
C SER A 195 7.82 4.77 -14.29
N PHE A 196 7.92 3.44 -14.10
CA PHE A 196 7.77 2.48 -15.18
C PHE A 196 6.33 2.42 -15.71
N TYR A 197 5.32 2.50 -14.82
CA TYR A 197 3.92 2.53 -15.25
C TYR A 197 3.65 3.74 -16.15
N GLY A 198 4.17 4.89 -15.78
CA GLY A 198 4.05 6.09 -16.59
C GLY A 198 4.88 6.03 -17.88
N ASP A 199 6.05 5.38 -17.90
CA ASP A 199 6.79 5.08 -19.14
C ASP A 199 5.90 4.32 -20.15
N ARG A 200 5.19 3.28 -19.67
CA ARG A 200 4.30 2.47 -20.53
C ARG A 200 3.09 3.26 -21.02
N ALA A 201 2.48 4.05 -20.14
CA ALA A 201 1.36 4.91 -20.51
C ALA A 201 1.80 5.98 -21.53
N THR A 202 2.95 6.61 -21.32
CA THR A 202 3.53 7.61 -22.24
C THR A 202 3.88 6.99 -23.60
N GLU A 203 4.46 5.80 -23.59
CA GLU A 203 4.77 5.08 -24.84
C GLU A 203 3.51 4.78 -25.64
N TYR A 204 2.46 4.33 -24.97
CA TYR A 204 1.18 4.03 -25.61
C TYR A 204 0.51 5.26 -26.22
N LEU A 205 0.53 6.40 -25.51
CA LEU A 205 -0.17 7.62 -25.95
C LEU A 205 0.63 8.45 -26.95
N PHE A 206 1.95 8.57 -26.75
CA PHE A 206 2.81 9.54 -27.45
C PHE A 206 4.01 8.89 -28.16
N GLY A 207 4.14 7.57 -28.03
CA GLY A 207 5.25 6.82 -28.62
C GLY A 207 6.55 6.89 -27.81
N THR A 208 7.53 6.06 -28.22
CA THR A 208 8.80 5.87 -27.50
C THR A 208 9.65 7.14 -27.38
N LYS A 209 9.52 8.10 -28.32
CA LYS A 209 10.28 9.35 -28.30
C LYS A 209 9.89 10.28 -27.14
N ALA A 210 8.69 10.13 -26.57
CA ALA A 210 8.22 10.93 -25.44
C ALA A 210 8.74 10.45 -24.08
N ILE A 211 9.21 9.21 -23.97
CA ILE A 211 9.67 8.61 -22.71
C ILE A 211 10.75 9.45 -22.00
N PRO A 212 11.82 9.94 -22.66
CA PRO A 212 12.83 10.74 -21.97
C PRO A 212 12.25 12.03 -21.36
N PHE A 213 11.38 12.71 -22.10
CA PHE A 213 10.73 13.92 -21.60
C PHE A 213 9.85 13.60 -20.38
N TYR A 214 9.04 12.54 -20.42
CA TYR A 214 8.25 12.08 -19.29
C TYR A 214 9.13 11.81 -18.06
N ARG A 215 10.26 11.12 -18.21
CA ARG A 215 11.16 10.82 -17.07
C ARG A 215 11.73 12.07 -16.41
N TYR A 216 12.09 13.09 -17.19
CA TYR A 216 12.53 14.36 -16.61
C TYR A 216 11.40 15.06 -15.84
N CYS A 217 10.18 15.10 -16.42
CA CYS A 217 9.02 15.63 -15.72
C CYS A 217 8.71 14.85 -14.43
N TYR A 218 8.79 13.51 -14.49
CA TYR A 218 8.57 12.66 -13.32
C TYR A 218 9.58 12.94 -12.20
N VAL A 219 10.87 13.00 -12.51
CA VAL A 219 11.91 13.34 -11.52
C VAL A 219 11.70 14.73 -10.92
N PHE A 220 11.31 15.71 -11.75
CA PHE A 220 10.94 17.04 -11.27
C PHE A 220 9.74 17.00 -10.33
N MET A 221 8.68 16.22 -10.66
CA MET A 221 7.51 16.08 -9.82
C MET A 221 7.79 15.33 -8.50
N VAL A 222 8.74 14.39 -8.48
CA VAL A 222 9.22 13.77 -7.22
C VAL A 222 9.83 14.82 -6.31
N PHE A 223 10.62 15.76 -6.85
CA PHE A 223 11.15 16.87 -6.08
C PHE A 223 10.04 17.80 -5.58
N VAL A 224 9.12 18.20 -6.45
CA VAL A 224 7.97 19.05 -6.09
C VAL A 224 7.13 18.40 -4.98
N GLY A 225 6.80 17.12 -5.13
CA GLY A 225 6.02 16.37 -4.13
C GLY A 225 6.72 16.23 -2.77
N SER A 226 8.05 16.24 -2.75
CA SER A 226 8.82 16.21 -1.50
C SER A 226 8.85 17.54 -0.73
N VAL A 227 8.48 18.63 -1.38
CA VAL A 227 8.47 20.00 -0.79
C VAL A 227 7.05 20.46 -0.47
N LEU A 228 6.05 19.92 -1.16
CA LEU A 228 4.65 20.27 -0.94
C LEU A 228 4.14 19.74 0.41
N MET A 229 3.08 20.38 0.91
CA MET A 229 2.31 19.83 2.04
C MET A 229 1.74 18.45 1.68
N LEU A 230 1.69 17.58 2.66
CA LEU A 230 1.33 16.16 2.46
C LEU A 230 -0.13 15.99 2.03
N GLU A 231 -1.03 16.80 2.59
CA GLU A 231 -2.47 16.72 2.35
C GLU A 231 -2.88 16.87 0.87
N PRO A 232 -2.50 17.95 0.13
CA PRO A 232 -2.84 18.06 -1.28
C PRO A 232 -2.29 16.92 -2.13
N VAL A 233 -1.11 16.39 -1.77
CA VAL A 233 -0.49 15.25 -2.47
C VAL A 233 -1.33 13.99 -2.31
N TRP A 234 -1.83 13.72 -1.08
CA TRP A 234 -2.71 12.59 -0.82
C TRP A 234 -4.05 12.71 -1.52
N ILE A 235 -4.70 13.88 -1.45
CA ILE A 235 -5.99 14.12 -2.13
C ILE A 235 -5.86 13.92 -3.63
N PHE A 236 -4.80 14.47 -4.23
CA PHE A 236 -4.51 14.28 -5.66
C PHE A 236 -4.24 12.81 -6.00
N GLY A 237 -3.45 12.11 -5.18
CA GLY A 237 -3.14 10.69 -5.36
C GLY A 237 -4.39 9.82 -5.31
N ASP A 238 -5.25 10.01 -4.30
CA ASP A 238 -6.51 9.28 -4.16
C ASP A 238 -7.45 9.52 -5.34
N ALA A 239 -7.55 10.76 -5.84
CA ALA A 239 -8.35 11.10 -7.02
C ALA A 239 -7.79 10.42 -8.29
N ALA A 240 -6.47 10.49 -8.49
CA ALA A 240 -5.81 9.86 -9.63
C ALA A 240 -6.01 8.33 -9.65
N LEU A 241 -5.91 7.67 -8.50
CA LEU A 241 -6.18 6.23 -8.35
C LEU A 241 -7.63 5.89 -8.67
N GLY A 242 -8.59 6.72 -8.23
CA GLY A 242 -10.00 6.55 -8.59
C GLY A 242 -10.21 6.62 -10.10
N PHE A 243 -9.59 7.58 -10.78
CA PHE A 243 -9.64 7.69 -12.24
C PHE A 243 -8.99 6.50 -12.97
N MET A 244 -7.95 5.89 -12.42
CA MET A 244 -7.34 4.69 -12.99
C MET A 244 -8.21 3.44 -12.79
N THR A 245 -8.82 3.32 -11.62
CA THR A 245 -9.63 2.15 -11.24
C THR A 245 -10.86 1.99 -12.11
N PHE A 246 -11.59 3.08 -12.37
CA PHE A 246 -12.85 3.04 -13.10
C PHE A 246 -12.75 2.42 -14.50
N PRO A 247 -11.87 2.90 -15.42
CA PRO A 247 -11.74 2.29 -16.75
C PRO A 247 -11.18 0.86 -16.69
N ASN A 248 -10.31 0.56 -15.71
CA ASN A 248 -9.79 -0.79 -15.56
C ASN A 248 -10.87 -1.80 -15.15
N LEU A 249 -11.76 -1.46 -14.24
CA LEU A 249 -12.89 -2.32 -13.87
C LEU A 249 -13.79 -2.64 -15.07
N ILE A 250 -14.07 -1.63 -15.92
CA ILE A 250 -14.82 -1.85 -17.18
C ILE A 250 -14.06 -2.85 -18.07
N ALA A 251 -12.75 -2.67 -18.23
CA ALA A 251 -11.93 -3.57 -19.04
C ALA A 251 -11.93 -5.01 -18.49
N ILE A 252 -11.84 -5.20 -17.18
CA ILE A 252 -11.90 -6.52 -16.53
C ILE A 252 -13.24 -7.20 -16.81
N ILE A 253 -14.37 -6.47 -16.68
CA ILE A 253 -15.70 -6.99 -16.95
C ILE A 253 -15.82 -7.43 -18.43
N LEU A 254 -15.38 -6.61 -19.36
CA LEU A 254 -15.45 -6.91 -20.80
C LEU A 254 -14.55 -8.10 -21.18
N LEU A 255 -13.42 -8.27 -20.51
CA LEU A 255 -12.47 -9.36 -20.78
C LEU A 255 -12.78 -10.64 -19.98
N SER A 256 -13.76 -10.64 -19.10
CA SER A 256 -14.06 -11.77 -18.20
C SER A 256 -14.31 -13.09 -18.92
N THR A 257 -15.06 -13.08 -20.05
CA THR A 257 -15.33 -14.25 -20.86
C THR A 257 -14.06 -14.83 -21.48
N LYS A 258 -13.17 -13.96 -21.99
CA LYS A 258 -11.87 -14.36 -22.54
C LYS A 258 -10.97 -14.96 -21.47
N LEU A 259 -10.94 -14.35 -20.29
CA LEU A 259 -10.19 -14.86 -19.15
C LEU A 259 -10.66 -16.26 -18.74
N LYS A 260 -11.97 -16.47 -18.63
CA LYS A 260 -12.56 -17.79 -18.32
C LYS A 260 -12.15 -18.85 -19.33
N SER A 261 -12.20 -18.55 -20.63
CA SER A 261 -11.79 -19.48 -21.68
C SER A 261 -10.30 -19.81 -21.59
N LEU A 262 -9.43 -18.84 -21.39
CA LEU A 262 -7.99 -19.07 -21.24
C LEU A 262 -7.66 -19.90 -19.99
N SER A 263 -8.34 -19.64 -18.89
CA SER A 263 -8.18 -20.35 -17.63
C SER A 263 -8.62 -21.82 -17.77
N ASN A 264 -9.81 -22.08 -18.32
CA ASN A 264 -10.28 -23.44 -18.53
C ASN A 264 -9.33 -24.23 -19.44
N ASN A 265 -8.93 -23.67 -20.58
CA ASN A 265 -8.00 -24.33 -21.50
C ASN A 265 -6.63 -24.64 -20.86
N TYR A 266 -6.21 -23.81 -19.90
CA TYR A 266 -4.96 -24.04 -19.19
C TYR A 266 -5.09 -25.17 -18.17
N PHE A 267 -6.11 -25.16 -17.31
CA PHE A 267 -6.29 -26.15 -16.26
C PHE A 267 -6.83 -27.49 -16.76
N GLU A 268 -7.45 -27.55 -17.94
CA GLU A 268 -7.77 -28.82 -18.61
C GLU A 268 -6.52 -29.51 -19.19
N LYS A 269 -5.49 -28.74 -19.46
CA LYS A 269 -4.25 -29.26 -20.05
C LYS A 269 -3.21 -29.70 -19.02
N TYR A 270 -3.25 -29.14 -17.82
CA TYR A 270 -2.32 -29.35 -16.72
C TYR A 270 -3.02 -29.73 -15.42
#